data_a472096d471a00384bb795f57aa043cf
#
_entry.id   a472096d471a00384bb795f57aa043cf
#
_cell.length_a   1.000
_cell.length_b   1.000
_cell.length_c   1.000
_cell.angle_alpha   90.00
_cell.angle_beta   90.00
_cell.angle_gamma   90.00
#
_symmetry.space_group_name_H-M   'P 1'
#
loop_
_entity.id
_entity.type
_entity.pdbx_description
1 polymer ?
#
loop_
_entity_poly.entity_id
_entity_poly.type
_entity_poly.pdbx_seq_one_letter_code
_entity_poly.pdbx_strand_id
1 'polypeptide(L)'
;MRSVRSDAQGLAGLNEQTLGEALRVCEEVASRDRSNLYLVSRYLLDRRRYDAFIAMYAVMRVIDDFVDSIADVETLTNARREAHLRELSRWRERIRAAHAGTPQGGPLDVALCSALSAFPIPLVVWSDFLDAMAYDLGHVRFVTPESFLRYAEGAAAAPTTIFVFLLTADASGDEQPSVEGASPRYEVRDLGDGFDVAACGRDLGIFAYIAHILRDVSADLRLGRRGRIYIPESDLALSGLSEADFRAIVSAASDDPRWSRLAGLQIRRARRFERSGVEMAGRRMPAMKPDCRFILSLIVRLYQDLLGRIEADPHAVLKGRALQSESHLAGLIAAAAQDSGFAPPAL
;
A
#
# COMPACT_ATOMS: atom_id res chain seq x y z
N MET A 1 9.57 29.06 -25.59
CA MET A 1 10.33 29.32 -24.36
C MET A 1 9.52 30.25 -23.47
N ARG A 2 8.69 29.73 -22.58
CA ARG A 2 8.11 30.48 -21.46
C ARG A 2 8.41 29.70 -20.18
N SER A 3 9.27 30.27 -19.45
CA SER A 3 9.64 30.32 -18.05
C SER A 3 9.07 29.24 -17.10
N VAL A 4 9.93 28.31 -16.74
CA VAL A 4 9.89 27.48 -15.53
C VAL A 4 10.31 28.36 -14.33
N ARG A 5 9.48 29.30 -13.89
CA ARG A 5 9.75 30.18 -12.73
C ARG A 5 8.60 30.27 -11.74
N SER A 6 7.65 29.29 -11.76
CA SER A 6 6.48 29.32 -10.86
C SER A 6 6.61 28.45 -9.60
N ASP A 7 7.55 27.50 -9.54
CA ASP A 7 7.47 26.42 -8.54
C ASP A 7 8.14 26.72 -7.20
N ALA A 8 8.96 27.79 -7.13
CA ALA A 8 9.67 28.14 -5.89
C ALA A 8 8.86 29.03 -4.91
N GLN A 9 7.75 29.61 -5.34
CA GLN A 9 7.01 30.58 -4.50
C GLN A 9 6.01 29.93 -3.52
N GLY A 10 5.52 28.71 -3.80
CA GLY A 10 4.54 28.01 -2.95
C GLY A 10 5.14 27.45 -1.65
N LEU A 11 6.37 26.94 -1.71
CA LEU A 11 7.08 26.36 -0.54
C LEU A 11 7.82 27.42 0.30
N ALA A 12 8.16 28.57 -0.27
CA ALA A 12 8.89 29.65 0.41
C ALA A 12 8.15 30.29 1.59
N GLY A 13 6.87 29.95 1.81
CA GLY A 13 6.05 30.41 2.94
C GLY A 13 5.80 29.37 4.03
N LEU A 14 6.21 28.10 3.84
CA LEU A 14 6.08 27.07 4.88
C LEU A 14 7.27 27.16 5.83
N ASN A 15 7.04 27.67 7.03
CA ASN A 15 8.08 27.66 8.05
C ASN A 15 8.24 26.23 8.62
N GLU A 16 9.42 25.91 9.17
CA GLU A 16 9.72 24.59 9.75
C GLU A 16 8.75 24.19 10.87
N GLN A 17 8.25 25.15 11.63
CA GLN A 17 7.29 24.90 12.70
C GLN A 17 5.95 24.40 12.14
N THR A 18 5.43 25.00 11.06
CA THR A 18 4.19 24.58 10.41
C THR A 18 4.32 23.16 9.82
N LEU A 19 5.47 22.85 9.21
CA LEU A 19 5.73 21.51 8.71
C LEU A 19 5.85 20.48 9.85
N GLY A 20 6.54 20.84 10.94
CA GLY A 20 6.66 19.98 12.11
C GLY A 20 5.31 19.65 12.76
N GLU A 21 4.40 20.63 12.83
CA GLU A 21 3.02 20.41 13.30
C GLU A 21 2.22 19.52 12.34
N ALA A 22 2.36 19.74 11.04
CA ALA A 22 1.71 18.92 10.02
C ALA A 22 2.16 17.45 10.07
N LEU A 23 3.45 17.20 10.22
CA LEU A 23 4.01 15.85 10.35
C LEU A 23 3.56 15.14 11.64
N ARG A 24 3.39 15.87 12.76
CA ARG A 24 2.83 15.28 13.98
C ARG A 24 1.40 14.78 13.75
N VAL A 25 0.56 15.55 13.05
CA VAL A 25 -0.80 15.10 12.69
C VAL A 25 -0.74 13.87 11.80
N CYS A 26 0.18 13.81 10.82
CA CYS A 26 0.36 12.63 9.99
C CYS A 26 0.80 11.40 10.81
N GLU A 27 1.72 11.57 11.76
CA GLU A 27 2.17 10.50 12.65
C GLU A 27 1.03 9.98 13.54
N GLU A 28 0.18 10.85 14.07
CA GLU A 28 -1.01 10.46 14.83
C GLU A 28 -1.98 9.62 14.00
N VAL A 29 -2.18 9.97 12.73
CA VAL A 29 -3.02 9.18 11.81
C VAL A 29 -2.35 7.84 11.51
N ALA A 30 -1.08 7.84 11.13
CA ALA A 30 -0.36 6.65 10.68
C ALA A 30 -0.21 5.59 11.79
N SER A 31 -0.09 6.03 13.04
CA SER A 31 0.15 5.14 14.19
C SER A 31 -1.11 4.45 14.75
N ARG A 32 -2.33 4.87 14.35
CA ARG A 32 -3.59 4.37 14.93
C ARG A 32 -3.73 2.86 14.89
N ASP A 33 -3.48 2.24 13.73
CA ASP A 33 -3.73 0.81 13.53
C ASP A 33 -2.46 -0.05 13.66
N ARG A 34 -1.29 0.57 13.88
CA ARG A 34 -0.01 -0.12 13.99
C ARG A 34 0.20 -1.17 12.89
N SER A 35 -0.16 -0.82 11.65
CA SER A 35 -0.01 -1.71 10.50
C SER A 35 1.45 -2.15 10.32
N ASN A 36 1.67 -3.29 9.68
CA ASN A 36 3.03 -3.78 9.37
C ASN A 36 3.84 -2.72 8.62
N LEU A 37 3.20 -2.01 7.69
CA LEU A 37 3.85 -0.97 6.89
C LEU A 37 4.32 0.22 7.75
N TYR A 38 3.48 0.69 8.67
CA TYR A 38 3.86 1.71 9.64
C TYR A 38 5.00 1.22 10.57
N LEU A 39 4.89 0.00 11.11
CA LEU A 39 5.90 -0.52 12.02
C LEU A 39 7.28 -0.67 11.36
N VAL A 40 7.34 -1.17 10.12
CA VAL A 40 8.62 -1.31 9.41
C VAL A 40 9.20 0.02 8.96
N SER A 41 8.37 1.04 8.69
CA SER A 41 8.85 2.37 8.30
C SER A 41 9.69 3.05 9.38
N ARG A 42 9.53 2.66 10.64
CA ARG A 42 10.32 3.17 11.77
C ARG A 42 11.80 2.80 11.70
N TYR A 43 12.17 1.87 10.83
CA TYR A 43 13.57 1.54 10.55
C TYR A 43 14.22 2.45 9.49
N LEU A 44 13.47 3.39 8.87
CA LEU A 44 14.03 4.39 7.97
C LEU A 44 14.96 5.33 8.74
N LEU A 45 16.23 5.35 8.38
CA LEU A 45 17.25 6.22 9.01
C LEU A 45 17.23 7.64 8.42
N ASP A 46 16.87 7.76 7.15
CA ASP A 46 16.73 9.05 6.48
C ASP A 46 15.42 9.73 6.96
N ARG A 47 15.57 10.76 7.78
CA ARG A 47 14.44 11.50 8.37
C ARG A 47 13.48 12.04 7.30
N ARG A 48 13.99 12.55 6.19
CA ARG A 48 13.15 13.09 5.11
C ARG A 48 12.32 12.00 4.43
N ARG A 49 12.92 10.83 4.25
CA ARG A 49 12.24 9.65 3.70
C ARG A 49 11.15 9.16 4.65
N TYR A 50 11.44 9.13 5.95
CA TYR A 50 10.45 8.81 6.97
C TYR A 50 9.29 9.81 6.97
N ASP A 51 9.58 11.11 6.96
CA ASP A 51 8.58 12.17 6.92
C ASP A 51 7.70 12.09 5.67
N ALA A 52 8.30 11.80 4.50
CA ALA A 52 7.57 11.59 3.26
C ALA A 52 6.67 10.35 3.33
N PHE A 53 7.19 9.24 3.90
CA PHE A 53 6.39 8.03 4.11
C PHE A 53 5.17 8.34 5.00
N ILE A 54 5.38 8.96 6.16
CA ILE A 54 4.30 9.27 7.10
C ILE A 54 3.26 10.20 6.47
N ALA A 55 3.67 11.23 5.73
CA ALA A 55 2.75 12.14 5.06
C ALA A 55 1.88 11.43 4.01
N MET A 56 2.50 10.64 3.13
CA MET A 56 1.79 9.91 2.07
C MET A 56 0.90 8.81 2.64
N TYR A 57 1.41 8.05 3.63
CA TYR A 57 0.65 7.00 4.30
C TYR A 57 -0.56 7.56 5.05
N ALA A 58 -0.41 8.66 5.77
CA ALA A 58 -1.52 9.31 6.49
C ALA A 58 -2.63 9.76 5.54
N VAL A 59 -2.28 10.34 4.38
CA VAL A 59 -3.27 10.74 3.37
C VAL A 59 -4.01 9.52 2.83
N MET A 60 -3.30 8.45 2.45
CA MET A 60 -3.94 7.22 1.99
C MET A 60 -4.86 6.63 3.08
N ARG A 61 -4.39 6.62 4.34
CA ARG A 61 -5.16 6.08 5.46
C ARG A 61 -6.45 6.87 5.73
N VAL A 62 -6.40 8.21 5.69
CA VAL A 62 -7.60 9.03 5.89
C VAL A 62 -8.63 8.80 4.79
N ILE A 63 -8.17 8.61 3.54
CA ILE A 63 -9.07 8.33 2.40
C ILE A 63 -9.68 6.93 2.52
N ASP A 64 -8.88 5.94 2.90
CA ASP A 64 -9.29 4.56 3.12
C ASP A 64 -10.31 4.47 4.27
N ASP A 65 -9.99 5.03 5.45
CA ASP A 65 -10.88 5.11 6.61
C ASP A 65 -12.21 5.81 6.29
N PHE A 66 -12.16 6.86 5.45
CA PHE A 66 -13.36 7.56 5.01
C PHE A 66 -14.29 6.63 4.21
N VAL A 67 -13.74 5.82 3.31
CA VAL A 67 -14.51 4.86 2.50
C VAL A 67 -14.97 3.68 3.38
N ASP A 68 -14.10 3.16 4.24
CA ASP A 68 -14.41 2.04 5.13
C ASP A 68 -15.41 2.39 6.24
N SER A 69 -15.55 3.67 6.59
CA SER A 69 -16.57 4.15 7.54
C SER A 69 -18.01 3.88 7.08
N ILE A 70 -18.19 3.53 5.80
CA ILE A 70 -19.50 3.16 5.23
C ILE A 70 -19.77 1.69 5.57
N ALA A 71 -20.42 1.48 6.70
CA ALA A 71 -20.70 0.13 7.24
C ALA A 71 -21.53 -0.76 6.29
N ASP A 72 -22.36 -0.17 5.41
CA ASP A 72 -23.23 -0.89 4.51
C ASP A 72 -23.45 -0.13 3.19
N VAL A 73 -22.63 -0.46 2.21
CA VAL A 73 -22.67 0.15 0.87
C VAL A 73 -24.03 -0.07 0.19
N GLU A 74 -24.77 -1.13 0.52
CA GLU A 74 -26.06 -1.46 -0.07
C GLU A 74 -27.18 -0.56 0.41
N THR A 75 -27.08 -0.04 1.63
CA THR A 75 -28.04 0.92 2.17
C THR A 75 -27.67 2.36 1.83
N LEU A 76 -26.57 2.56 1.13
CA LEU A 76 -26.10 3.88 0.73
C LEU A 76 -27.04 4.47 -0.33
N THR A 77 -27.79 5.51 0.03
CA THR A 77 -28.62 6.22 -0.93
C THR A 77 -27.76 6.85 -2.03
N ASN A 78 -28.33 7.04 -3.23
CA ASN A 78 -27.62 7.69 -4.33
C ASN A 78 -27.05 9.06 -3.92
N ALA A 79 -27.82 9.86 -3.17
CA ALA A 79 -27.37 11.16 -2.69
C ALA A 79 -26.14 11.07 -1.75
N ARG A 80 -26.10 10.08 -0.86
CA ARG A 80 -24.94 9.83 0.00
C ARG A 80 -23.75 9.34 -0.81
N ARG A 81 -23.95 8.41 -1.74
CA ARG A 81 -22.88 7.93 -2.63
C ARG A 81 -22.27 9.09 -3.43
N GLU A 82 -23.08 9.94 -4.00
CA GLU A 82 -22.60 11.14 -4.70
C GLU A 82 -21.84 12.09 -3.78
N ALA A 83 -22.27 12.25 -2.53
CA ALA A 83 -21.54 13.05 -1.56
C ALA A 83 -20.13 12.49 -1.29
N HIS A 84 -19.98 11.15 -1.15
CA HIS A 84 -18.69 10.50 -0.98
C HIS A 84 -17.81 10.61 -2.24
N LEU A 85 -18.38 10.44 -3.43
CA LEU A 85 -17.66 10.65 -4.69
C LEU A 85 -17.17 12.09 -4.85
N ARG A 86 -17.96 13.08 -4.40
CA ARG A 86 -17.51 14.48 -4.37
C ARG A 86 -16.35 14.68 -3.41
N GLU A 87 -16.34 14.00 -2.26
CA GLU A 87 -15.21 14.08 -1.32
C GLU A 87 -13.95 13.45 -1.90
N LEU A 88 -14.04 12.30 -2.55
CA LEU A 88 -12.90 11.70 -3.28
C LEU A 88 -12.41 12.62 -4.42
N SER A 89 -13.31 13.34 -5.09
CA SER A 89 -12.92 14.33 -6.09
C SER A 89 -12.16 15.50 -5.46
N ARG A 90 -12.57 15.97 -4.26
CA ARG A 90 -11.80 16.99 -3.51
C ARG A 90 -10.42 16.48 -3.12
N TRP A 91 -10.29 15.24 -2.67
CA TRP A 91 -8.98 14.63 -2.41
C TRP A 91 -8.10 14.61 -3.67
N ARG A 92 -8.67 14.30 -4.84
CA ARG A 92 -7.94 14.36 -6.12
C ARG A 92 -7.39 15.76 -6.41
N GLU A 93 -8.20 16.80 -6.15
CA GLU A 93 -7.77 18.19 -6.33
C GLU A 93 -6.70 18.59 -5.31
N ARG A 94 -6.84 18.20 -4.05
CA ARG A 94 -5.86 18.45 -2.98
C ARG A 94 -4.50 17.81 -3.30
N ILE A 95 -4.51 16.56 -3.77
CA ILE A 95 -3.28 15.85 -4.16
C ILE A 95 -2.62 16.54 -5.38
N ARG A 96 -3.41 16.97 -6.37
CA ARG A 96 -2.89 17.74 -7.51
C ARG A 96 -2.27 19.06 -7.07
N ALA A 97 -2.93 19.78 -6.18
CA ALA A 97 -2.44 21.03 -5.64
C ALA A 97 -1.12 20.83 -4.84
N ALA A 98 -1.06 19.79 -4.00
CA ALA A 98 0.16 19.43 -3.29
C ALA A 98 1.31 19.08 -4.25
N HIS A 99 1.02 18.32 -5.32
CA HIS A 99 2.00 17.99 -6.36
C HIS A 99 2.50 19.23 -7.14
N ALA A 100 1.63 20.24 -7.29
CA ALA A 100 1.98 21.53 -7.90
C ALA A 100 2.65 22.51 -6.93
N GLY A 101 2.93 22.12 -5.68
CA GLY A 101 3.55 22.98 -4.69
C GLY A 101 2.61 24.01 -4.03
N THR A 102 1.29 23.86 -4.20
CA THR A 102 0.26 24.81 -3.72
C THR A 102 -0.75 24.13 -2.80
N PRO A 103 -0.36 23.74 -1.56
CA PRO A 103 -1.25 23.02 -0.64
C PRO A 103 -2.50 23.83 -0.30
N GLN A 104 -3.67 23.18 -0.20
CA GLN A 104 -4.96 23.87 -0.02
C GLN A 104 -5.34 24.11 1.45
N GLY A 105 -4.45 23.86 2.41
CA GLY A 105 -4.54 24.46 3.73
C GLY A 105 -4.57 23.58 4.95
N GLY A 106 -4.84 22.29 4.90
CA GLY A 106 -4.81 21.42 6.10
C GLY A 106 -3.41 20.85 6.40
N PRO A 107 -3.15 20.37 7.63
CA PRO A 107 -1.87 19.74 7.97
C PRO A 107 -1.46 18.62 7.01
N LEU A 108 -2.40 17.76 6.60
CA LEU A 108 -2.14 16.69 5.64
C LEU A 108 -1.70 17.23 4.27
N ASP A 109 -2.28 18.34 3.80
CA ASP A 109 -1.90 18.96 2.52
C ASP A 109 -0.51 19.54 2.56
N VAL A 110 -0.16 20.19 3.68
CA VAL A 110 1.17 20.77 3.91
C VAL A 110 2.24 19.67 3.93
N ALA A 111 2.01 18.61 4.70
CA ALA A 111 2.93 17.48 4.78
C ALA A 111 3.06 16.75 3.43
N LEU A 112 1.94 16.49 2.75
CA LEU A 112 1.93 15.86 1.42
C LEU A 112 2.65 16.71 0.38
N CYS A 113 2.46 18.03 0.38
CA CYS A 113 3.15 18.97 -0.50
C CYS A 113 4.68 18.88 -0.31
N SER A 114 5.15 18.91 0.94
CA SER A 114 6.56 18.74 1.26
C SER A 114 7.09 17.38 0.79
N ALA A 115 6.32 16.31 1.03
CA ALA A 115 6.68 14.94 0.62
C ALA A 115 6.79 14.81 -0.90
N LEU A 116 5.81 15.31 -1.67
CA LEU A 116 5.79 15.22 -3.13
C LEU A 116 6.83 16.12 -3.80
N SER A 117 7.23 17.21 -3.13
CA SER A 117 8.34 18.07 -3.60
C SER A 117 9.68 17.34 -3.50
N ALA A 118 9.89 16.59 -2.41
CA ALA A 118 11.09 15.79 -2.21
C ALA A 118 11.05 14.48 -3.04
N PHE A 119 9.92 13.79 -3.07
CA PHE A 119 9.71 12.50 -3.73
C PHE A 119 8.57 12.64 -4.77
N PRO A 120 8.88 12.98 -6.02
CA PRO A 120 7.88 13.31 -7.04
C PRO A 120 7.16 12.06 -7.58
N ILE A 121 6.30 11.48 -6.77
CA ILE A 121 5.46 10.36 -7.15
C ILE A 121 4.50 10.79 -8.26
N PRO A 122 4.40 10.07 -9.39
CA PRO A 122 3.51 10.43 -10.48
C PRO A 122 2.03 10.48 -10.05
N LEU A 123 1.30 11.50 -10.53
CA LEU A 123 -0.13 11.69 -10.20
C LEU A 123 -1.01 10.51 -10.61
N VAL A 124 -0.61 9.73 -11.63
CA VAL A 124 -1.36 8.55 -12.06
C VAL A 124 -1.49 7.53 -10.92
N VAL A 125 -0.43 7.33 -10.14
CA VAL A 125 -0.44 6.39 -9.00
C VAL A 125 -1.50 6.79 -7.95
N TRP A 126 -1.59 8.07 -7.66
CA TRP A 126 -2.63 8.62 -6.78
C TRP A 126 -4.03 8.53 -7.37
N SER A 127 -4.14 8.70 -8.70
CA SER A 127 -5.42 8.56 -9.40
C SER A 127 -5.94 7.13 -9.35
N ASP A 128 -5.08 6.15 -9.58
CA ASP A 128 -5.43 4.73 -9.52
C ASP A 128 -5.90 4.33 -8.12
N PHE A 129 -5.23 4.83 -7.07
CA PHE A 129 -5.67 4.63 -5.68
C PHE A 129 -7.06 5.21 -5.43
N LEU A 130 -7.31 6.46 -5.83
CA LEU A 130 -8.62 7.11 -5.64
C LEU A 130 -9.74 6.44 -6.45
N ASP A 131 -9.42 5.90 -7.63
CA ASP A 131 -10.39 5.17 -8.45
C ASP A 131 -10.78 3.83 -7.81
N ALA A 132 -9.83 3.14 -7.15
CA ALA A 132 -10.14 1.96 -6.34
C ALA A 132 -11.01 2.31 -5.12
N MET A 133 -10.72 3.40 -4.43
CA MET A 133 -11.54 3.88 -3.31
C MET A 133 -12.97 4.26 -3.77
N ALA A 134 -13.11 4.85 -4.96
CA ALA A 134 -14.42 5.13 -5.55
C ALA A 134 -15.17 3.83 -5.92
N TYR A 135 -14.47 2.79 -6.34
CA TYR A 135 -15.05 1.47 -6.60
C TYR A 135 -15.65 0.85 -5.34
N ASP A 136 -14.99 1.00 -4.19
CA ASP A 136 -15.45 0.48 -2.89
C ASP A 136 -16.75 1.14 -2.38
N LEU A 137 -17.12 2.32 -2.92
CA LEU A 137 -18.43 2.94 -2.68
C LEU A 137 -19.58 2.23 -3.40
N GLY A 138 -19.25 1.29 -4.30
CA GLY A 138 -20.18 0.43 -4.99
C GLY A 138 -20.31 -0.94 -4.33
N HIS A 139 -21.08 -1.79 -4.97
CA HIS A 139 -21.12 -3.20 -4.59
C HIS A 139 -19.89 -3.91 -5.15
N VAL A 140 -18.94 -4.25 -4.27
CA VAL A 140 -17.68 -4.88 -4.67
C VAL A 140 -17.95 -6.32 -5.17
N ARG A 141 -17.83 -6.52 -6.47
CA ARG A 141 -17.98 -7.80 -7.15
C ARG A 141 -17.02 -7.89 -8.32
N PHE A 142 -16.35 -9.01 -8.43
CA PHE A 142 -15.43 -9.29 -9.53
C PHE A 142 -15.91 -10.52 -10.29
N VAL A 143 -16.35 -10.32 -11.53
CA VAL A 143 -16.80 -11.44 -12.37
C VAL A 143 -15.61 -12.31 -12.79
N THR A 144 -14.49 -11.67 -13.15
CA THR A 144 -13.29 -12.34 -13.63
C THR A 144 -12.03 -11.92 -12.87
N PRO A 145 -10.95 -12.73 -12.94
CA PRO A 145 -9.64 -12.34 -12.38
C PRO A 145 -9.14 -11.01 -12.90
N GLU A 146 -9.38 -10.67 -14.17
CA GLU A 146 -8.93 -9.42 -14.78
C GLU A 146 -9.64 -8.21 -14.15
N SER A 147 -10.93 -8.34 -13.82
CA SER A 147 -11.67 -7.29 -13.12
C SER A 147 -11.16 -7.07 -11.70
N PHE A 148 -10.82 -8.16 -10.99
CA PHE A 148 -10.16 -8.09 -9.69
C PHE A 148 -8.77 -7.45 -9.79
N LEU A 149 -7.94 -7.88 -10.75
CA LEU A 149 -6.59 -7.34 -10.90
C LEU A 149 -6.60 -5.84 -11.21
N ARG A 150 -7.53 -5.38 -12.04
CA ARG A 150 -7.70 -3.93 -12.33
C ARG A 150 -8.02 -3.13 -11.07
N TYR A 151 -8.87 -3.65 -10.20
CA TYR A 151 -9.14 -3.05 -8.90
C TYR A 151 -7.91 -3.09 -7.98
N ALA A 152 -7.22 -4.23 -7.91
CA ALA A 152 -6.02 -4.42 -7.08
C ALA A 152 -4.86 -3.51 -7.50
N GLU A 153 -4.81 -3.08 -8.76
CA GLU A 153 -3.83 -2.08 -9.23
C GLU A 153 -3.98 -0.74 -8.50
N GLY A 154 -5.19 -0.31 -8.22
CA GLY A 154 -5.42 0.88 -7.40
C GLY A 154 -5.36 0.62 -5.90
N ALA A 155 -6.05 -0.42 -5.43
CA ALA A 155 -6.21 -0.66 -3.99
C ALA A 155 -4.91 -1.09 -3.29
N ALA A 156 -4.02 -1.79 -3.97
CA ALA A 156 -2.80 -2.35 -3.39
C ALA A 156 -1.51 -1.99 -4.15
N ALA A 157 -1.52 -2.07 -5.48
CA ALA A 157 -0.32 -1.81 -6.25
C ALA A 157 0.08 -0.33 -6.21
N ALA A 158 -0.87 0.60 -6.25
CA ALA A 158 -0.56 2.03 -6.16
C ALA A 158 0.10 2.41 -4.82
N PRO A 159 -0.45 2.05 -3.63
CA PRO A 159 0.24 2.25 -2.35
C PRO A 159 1.62 1.58 -2.29
N THR A 160 1.74 0.35 -2.81
CA THR A 160 3.02 -0.37 -2.83
C THR A 160 4.02 0.30 -3.76
N THR A 161 3.59 0.84 -4.90
CA THR A 161 4.45 1.61 -5.82
C THR A 161 5.00 2.86 -5.15
N ILE A 162 4.18 3.59 -4.39
CA ILE A 162 4.63 4.74 -3.59
C ILE A 162 5.72 4.28 -2.60
N PHE A 163 5.48 3.17 -1.91
CA PHE A 163 6.43 2.64 -0.94
C PHE A 163 7.75 2.19 -1.59
N VAL A 164 7.69 1.43 -2.68
CA VAL A 164 8.88 1.00 -3.44
C VAL A 164 9.66 2.21 -3.98
N PHE A 165 8.95 3.24 -4.48
CA PHE A 165 9.59 4.49 -4.89
C PHE A 165 10.38 5.12 -3.74
N LEU A 166 9.73 5.28 -2.58
CA LEU A 166 10.38 5.85 -1.40
C LEU A 166 11.62 5.06 -0.96
N LEU A 167 11.62 3.74 -1.07
CA LEU A 167 12.75 2.90 -0.69
C LEU A 167 13.89 2.89 -1.71
N THR A 168 13.61 3.13 -3.00
CA THR A 168 14.57 2.99 -4.10
C THR A 168 15.09 4.30 -4.66
N ALA A 169 14.46 5.43 -4.33
CA ALA A 169 14.89 6.74 -4.76
C ALA A 169 16.08 7.23 -3.94
N ASP A 170 17.04 7.86 -4.61
CA ASP A 170 18.20 8.50 -3.98
C ASP A 170 18.17 10.01 -4.22
N ALA A 171 18.83 10.77 -3.35
CA ALA A 171 18.95 12.21 -3.52
C ALA A 171 19.67 12.52 -4.83
N SER A 172 19.05 13.36 -5.66
CA SER A 172 19.65 13.83 -6.90
C SER A 172 20.65 14.96 -6.59
N GLY A 173 21.93 14.74 -6.95
CA GLY A 173 23.03 15.70 -6.84
C GLY A 173 24.03 15.34 -5.73
N ASP A 174 25.29 15.75 -5.96
CA ASP A 174 26.34 15.76 -4.94
C ASP A 174 25.87 16.60 -3.74
N GLU A 175 26.25 16.20 -2.55
CA GLU A 175 25.81 16.69 -1.22
C GLU A 175 25.92 18.22 -0.95
N GLN A 176 26.10 19.03 -1.96
CA GLN A 176 26.07 20.50 -1.80
C GLN A 176 24.76 21.07 -2.38
N PRO A 177 23.88 21.66 -1.56
CA PRO A 177 22.76 22.43 -2.06
C PRO A 177 23.32 23.61 -2.88
N SER A 178 23.13 23.56 -4.20
CA SER A 178 23.58 24.63 -5.13
C SER A 178 22.82 25.95 -4.95
N VAL A 179 21.83 25.97 -4.07
CA VAL A 179 21.09 27.17 -3.64
C VAL A 179 20.77 27.01 -2.14
N GLU A 180 21.16 27.99 -1.32
CA GLU A 180 20.78 28.06 0.09
C GLU A 180 19.25 27.92 0.23
N GLY A 181 18.78 26.87 0.91
CA GLY A 181 17.36 26.62 1.18
C GLY A 181 16.65 25.62 0.25
N ALA A 182 17.27 25.09 -0.81
CA ALA A 182 16.67 24.09 -1.66
C ALA A 182 16.77 22.69 -1.01
N SER A 183 15.63 22.04 -0.77
CA SER A 183 15.59 20.65 -0.30
C SER A 183 16.03 19.71 -1.43
N PRO A 184 16.87 18.68 -1.15
CA PRO A 184 17.23 17.68 -2.16
C PRO A 184 15.98 16.95 -2.65
N ARG A 185 15.95 16.71 -3.97
CA ARG A 185 14.94 15.91 -4.64
C ARG A 185 15.44 14.47 -4.71
N TYR A 186 14.55 13.52 -4.51
CA TYR A 186 14.84 12.10 -4.58
C TYR A 186 14.28 11.52 -5.87
N GLU A 187 15.09 10.76 -6.58
CA GLU A 187 14.72 10.18 -7.88
C GLU A 187 15.14 8.70 -7.93
N VAL A 188 14.33 7.90 -8.60
CA VAL A 188 14.72 6.52 -8.93
C VAL A 188 15.61 6.56 -10.14
N ARG A 189 16.92 6.41 -9.92
CA ARG A 189 17.93 6.47 -10.99
C ARG A 189 17.84 5.22 -11.87
N ASP A 190 17.99 5.42 -13.17
CA ASP A 190 18.27 4.32 -14.09
C ASP A 190 19.74 3.89 -13.90
N LEU A 191 19.93 2.65 -13.44
CA LEU A 191 21.26 2.06 -13.25
C LEU A 191 21.60 1.04 -14.34
N GLY A 192 20.78 0.97 -15.41
CA GLY A 192 20.92 -0.06 -16.44
C GLY A 192 20.55 -1.47 -15.97
N ASP A 193 19.91 -1.59 -14.79
CA ASP A 193 19.46 -2.85 -14.20
C ASP A 193 18.07 -3.29 -14.68
N GLY A 194 17.44 -2.48 -15.55
CA GLY A 194 16.08 -2.71 -16.05
C GLY A 194 15.02 -2.63 -14.97
N PHE A 195 15.28 -1.92 -13.86
CA PHE A 195 14.33 -1.76 -12.76
C PHE A 195 13.22 -0.79 -13.15
N ASP A 196 11.98 -1.29 -13.07
CA ASP A 196 10.76 -0.50 -13.20
C ASP A 196 10.04 -0.47 -11.86
N VAL A 197 9.98 0.71 -11.24
CA VAL A 197 9.37 0.91 -9.92
C VAL A 197 7.87 0.62 -9.94
N ALA A 198 7.18 0.96 -11.04
CA ALA A 198 5.75 0.73 -11.16
C ALA A 198 5.44 -0.77 -11.33
N ALA A 199 6.18 -1.46 -12.17
CA ALA A 199 6.04 -2.91 -12.35
C ALA A 199 6.40 -3.67 -11.06
N CYS A 200 7.48 -3.29 -10.37
CA CYS A 200 7.88 -3.89 -9.10
C CYS A 200 6.82 -3.66 -8.01
N GLY A 201 6.36 -2.42 -7.85
CA GLY A 201 5.32 -2.06 -6.88
C GLY A 201 3.99 -2.75 -7.17
N ARG A 202 3.63 -2.84 -8.46
CA ARG A 202 2.44 -3.57 -8.91
C ARG A 202 2.49 -5.04 -8.51
N ASP A 203 3.56 -5.73 -8.85
CA ASP A 203 3.65 -7.17 -8.64
C ASP A 203 3.77 -7.51 -7.15
N LEU A 204 4.58 -6.79 -6.38
CA LEU A 204 4.66 -6.95 -4.92
C LEU A 204 3.33 -6.61 -4.25
N GLY A 205 2.65 -5.55 -4.69
CA GLY A 205 1.36 -5.12 -4.14
C GLY A 205 0.25 -6.14 -4.38
N ILE A 206 0.10 -6.66 -5.60
CA ILE A 206 -0.90 -7.68 -5.92
C ILE A 206 -0.62 -9.00 -5.17
N PHE A 207 0.66 -9.40 -5.08
CA PHE A 207 1.06 -10.56 -4.29
C PHE A 207 0.62 -10.42 -2.83
N ALA A 208 1.00 -9.32 -2.19
CA ALA A 208 0.67 -9.04 -0.80
C ALA A 208 -0.86 -8.94 -0.60
N TYR A 209 -1.58 -8.34 -1.53
CA TYR A 209 -3.02 -8.16 -1.45
C TYR A 209 -3.78 -9.49 -1.52
N ILE A 210 -3.40 -10.40 -2.41
CA ILE A 210 -4.03 -11.73 -2.48
C ILE A 210 -3.80 -12.51 -1.18
N ALA A 211 -2.60 -12.45 -0.60
CA ALA A 211 -2.31 -13.06 0.69
C ALA A 211 -3.17 -12.45 1.82
N HIS A 212 -3.36 -11.12 1.79
CA HIS A 212 -4.20 -10.38 2.72
C HIS A 212 -5.67 -10.80 2.62
N ILE A 213 -6.25 -10.82 1.40
CA ILE A 213 -7.63 -11.26 1.15
C ILE A 213 -7.86 -12.69 1.65
N LEU A 214 -6.91 -13.59 1.42
CA LEU A 214 -7.04 -14.96 1.93
C LEU A 214 -7.00 -15.02 3.45
N ARG A 215 -6.14 -14.21 4.10
CA ARG A 215 -6.07 -14.12 5.56
C ARG A 215 -7.38 -13.61 6.15
N ASP A 216 -7.95 -12.59 5.55
CA ASP A 216 -9.06 -11.82 6.13
C ASP A 216 -10.44 -12.26 5.62
N VAL A 217 -10.51 -13.30 4.81
CA VAL A 217 -11.75 -13.79 4.17
C VAL A 217 -12.94 -13.92 5.14
N SER A 218 -12.70 -14.38 6.37
CA SER A 218 -13.73 -14.51 7.39
C SER A 218 -14.15 -13.17 8.01
N ALA A 219 -13.23 -12.20 8.08
CA ALA A 219 -13.51 -10.84 8.55
C ALA A 219 -14.30 -10.07 7.49
N ASP A 220 -13.88 -10.15 6.24
CA ASP A 220 -14.50 -9.47 5.10
C ASP A 220 -15.96 -9.90 4.90
N LEU A 221 -16.27 -11.17 5.10
CA LEU A 221 -17.65 -11.67 5.04
C LEU A 221 -18.55 -11.13 6.16
N ARG A 222 -17.98 -10.61 7.25
CA ARG A 222 -18.76 -10.02 8.36
C ARG A 222 -18.96 -8.51 8.21
N LEU A 223 -18.32 -7.89 7.21
CA LEU A 223 -18.45 -6.45 6.97
C LEU A 223 -19.83 -6.12 6.38
N GLY A 224 -20.58 -5.22 7.02
CA GLY A 224 -21.91 -4.82 6.58
C GLY A 224 -22.90 -6.00 6.55
N ARG A 225 -24.01 -5.85 5.83
CA ARG A 225 -25.10 -6.85 5.78
C ARG A 225 -24.78 -8.05 4.88
N ARG A 226 -24.03 -7.85 3.79
CA ARG A 226 -23.68 -8.90 2.82
C ARG A 226 -22.23 -9.30 2.83
N GLY A 227 -21.38 -8.60 3.57
CA GLY A 227 -19.94 -8.79 3.56
C GLY A 227 -19.29 -8.44 2.21
N ARG A 228 -17.97 -8.38 2.21
CA ARG A 228 -17.18 -8.15 1.00
C ARG A 228 -16.60 -9.48 0.49
N ILE A 229 -16.67 -9.74 -0.81
CA ILE A 229 -16.05 -10.90 -1.46
C ILE A 229 -15.13 -10.41 -2.55
N TYR A 230 -13.83 -10.42 -2.27
CA TYR A 230 -12.78 -9.98 -3.21
C TYR A 230 -12.37 -11.09 -4.19
N ILE A 231 -12.86 -12.32 -4.00
CA ILE A 231 -12.55 -13.46 -4.86
C ILE A 231 -13.46 -13.43 -6.11
N PRO A 232 -12.91 -13.54 -7.33
CA PRO A 232 -13.69 -13.56 -8.57
C PRO A 232 -14.74 -14.66 -8.61
N GLU A 233 -15.92 -14.35 -9.15
CA GLU A 233 -17.03 -15.31 -9.31
C GLU A 233 -16.62 -16.51 -10.18
N SER A 234 -15.85 -16.26 -11.25
CA SER A 234 -15.31 -17.34 -12.09
C SER A 234 -14.37 -18.28 -11.33
N ASP A 235 -13.62 -17.79 -10.34
CA ASP A 235 -12.74 -18.61 -9.51
C ASP A 235 -13.54 -19.47 -8.52
N LEU A 236 -14.65 -18.93 -7.98
CA LEU A 236 -15.62 -19.72 -7.20
C LEU A 236 -16.16 -20.86 -8.06
N ALA A 237 -16.67 -20.56 -9.25
CA ALA A 237 -17.23 -21.54 -10.17
C ALA A 237 -16.21 -22.62 -10.57
N LEU A 238 -14.96 -22.25 -10.91
CA LEU A 238 -13.87 -23.17 -11.19
C LEU A 238 -13.54 -24.10 -10.02
N SER A 239 -13.81 -23.66 -8.80
CA SER A 239 -13.61 -24.45 -7.58
C SER A 239 -14.83 -25.29 -7.22
N GLY A 240 -15.91 -25.21 -8.01
CA GLY A 240 -17.19 -25.90 -7.77
C GLY A 240 -18.01 -25.26 -6.64
N LEU A 241 -17.86 -23.95 -6.44
CA LEU A 241 -18.54 -23.17 -5.41
C LEU A 241 -19.52 -22.17 -6.04
N SER A 242 -20.73 -22.14 -5.52
CA SER A 242 -21.58 -20.96 -5.62
C SER A 242 -21.17 -19.94 -4.55
N GLU A 243 -21.65 -18.69 -4.65
CA GLU A 243 -21.50 -17.72 -3.58
C GLU A 243 -22.11 -18.21 -2.26
N ALA A 244 -23.24 -18.88 -2.31
CA ALA A 244 -23.90 -19.44 -1.12
C ALA A 244 -23.05 -20.52 -0.45
N ASP A 245 -22.45 -21.42 -1.24
CA ASP A 245 -21.51 -22.43 -0.72
C ASP A 245 -20.30 -21.78 -0.07
N PHE A 246 -19.69 -20.79 -0.75
CA PHE A 246 -18.54 -20.06 -0.24
C PHE A 246 -18.86 -19.41 1.13
N ARG A 247 -19.98 -18.69 1.21
CA ARG A 247 -20.43 -18.07 2.47
C ARG A 247 -20.66 -19.11 3.58
N ALA A 248 -21.30 -20.22 3.27
CA ALA A 248 -21.55 -21.28 4.23
C ALA A 248 -20.24 -21.89 4.77
N ILE A 249 -19.30 -22.21 3.85
CA ILE A 249 -17.99 -22.78 4.21
C ILE A 249 -17.20 -21.82 5.09
N VAL A 250 -17.09 -20.56 4.71
CA VAL A 250 -16.30 -19.56 5.46
C VAL A 250 -16.94 -19.26 6.81
N SER A 251 -18.27 -19.09 6.88
CA SER A 251 -18.99 -18.82 8.12
C SER A 251 -18.93 -19.96 9.12
N ALA A 252 -18.98 -21.20 8.63
CA ALA A 252 -18.89 -22.40 9.48
C ALA A 252 -17.44 -22.84 9.76
N ALA A 253 -16.44 -22.19 9.15
CA ALA A 253 -15.04 -22.63 9.16
C ALA A 253 -14.91 -24.15 8.79
N SER A 254 -15.66 -24.57 7.78
CA SER A 254 -15.83 -25.96 7.38
C SER A 254 -14.57 -26.50 6.66
N ASP A 255 -14.25 -27.77 6.90
CA ASP A 255 -13.15 -28.48 6.23
C ASP A 255 -13.55 -28.97 4.82
N ASP A 256 -14.31 -28.18 4.06
CA ASP A 256 -14.75 -28.51 2.70
C ASP A 256 -13.55 -28.44 1.71
N PRO A 257 -13.27 -29.52 0.94
CA PRO A 257 -12.13 -29.55 0.02
C PRO A 257 -12.24 -28.57 -1.15
N ARG A 258 -13.44 -28.02 -1.42
CA ARG A 258 -13.63 -26.99 -2.44
C ARG A 258 -12.96 -25.67 -2.04
N TRP A 259 -12.91 -25.39 -0.72
CA TRP A 259 -12.13 -24.24 -0.21
C TRP A 259 -10.63 -24.40 -0.51
N SER A 260 -10.04 -25.57 -0.27
CA SER A 260 -8.63 -25.82 -0.58
C SER A 260 -8.32 -25.63 -2.07
N ARG A 261 -9.24 -26.04 -2.96
CA ARG A 261 -9.09 -25.80 -4.41
C ARG A 261 -9.09 -24.32 -4.74
N LEU A 262 -10.03 -23.56 -4.16
CA LEU A 262 -10.15 -22.11 -4.34
C LEU A 262 -8.89 -21.38 -3.81
N ALA A 263 -8.49 -21.66 -2.59
CA ALA A 263 -7.29 -21.10 -1.99
C ALA A 263 -6.05 -21.41 -2.82
N GLY A 264 -5.90 -22.67 -3.29
CA GLY A 264 -4.81 -23.07 -4.17
C GLY A 264 -4.77 -22.31 -5.50
N LEU A 265 -5.95 -21.95 -6.06
CA LEU A 265 -6.02 -21.12 -7.26
C LEU A 265 -5.50 -19.69 -6.99
N GLN A 266 -5.93 -19.08 -5.88
CA GLN A 266 -5.47 -17.75 -5.47
C GLN A 266 -3.97 -17.76 -5.13
N ILE A 267 -3.48 -18.77 -4.41
CA ILE A 267 -2.07 -18.93 -4.06
C ILE A 267 -1.19 -18.99 -5.31
N ARG A 268 -1.57 -19.82 -6.30
CA ARG A 268 -0.81 -19.89 -7.58
C ARG A 268 -0.76 -18.53 -8.29
N ARG A 269 -1.85 -17.75 -8.23
CA ARG A 269 -1.88 -16.38 -8.78
C ARG A 269 -0.92 -15.48 -8.00
N ALA A 270 -0.98 -15.48 -6.66
CA ALA A 270 -0.08 -14.71 -5.81
C ALA A 270 1.39 -15.06 -6.06
N ARG A 271 1.72 -16.35 -6.14
CA ARG A 271 3.09 -16.83 -6.41
C ARG A 271 3.65 -16.37 -7.75
N ARG A 272 2.80 -16.15 -8.76
CA ARG A 272 3.24 -15.59 -10.05
C ARG A 272 3.71 -14.14 -9.88
N PHE A 273 2.93 -13.31 -9.19
CA PHE A 273 3.29 -11.92 -8.91
C PHE A 273 4.47 -11.81 -7.95
N GLU A 274 4.52 -12.65 -6.92
CA GLU A 274 5.66 -12.76 -6.01
C GLU A 274 6.97 -12.97 -6.77
N ARG A 275 7.05 -13.99 -7.61
CA ARG A 275 8.29 -14.30 -8.36
C ARG A 275 8.75 -13.11 -9.19
N SER A 276 7.85 -12.48 -9.92
CA SER A 276 8.18 -11.31 -10.76
C SER A 276 8.61 -10.10 -9.91
N GLY A 277 7.85 -9.76 -8.87
CA GLY A 277 8.17 -8.62 -8.01
C GLY A 277 9.46 -8.81 -7.22
N VAL A 278 9.68 -10.01 -6.66
CA VAL A 278 10.91 -10.34 -5.91
C VAL A 278 12.14 -10.35 -6.82
N GLU A 279 12.02 -10.84 -8.05
CA GLU A 279 13.11 -10.79 -9.02
C GLU A 279 13.51 -9.34 -9.36
N MET A 280 12.53 -8.46 -9.62
CA MET A 280 12.79 -7.05 -9.89
C MET A 280 13.40 -6.35 -8.66
N ALA A 281 12.83 -6.57 -7.48
CA ALA A 281 13.36 -6.03 -6.23
C ALA A 281 14.80 -6.50 -5.96
N GLY A 282 15.08 -7.79 -6.19
CA GLY A 282 16.39 -8.40 -5.98
C GLY A 282 17.49 -7.78 -6.86
N ARG A 283 17.16 -7.41 -8.11
CA ARG A 283 18.11 -6.69 -8.99
C ARG A 283 18.44 -5.30 -8.47
N ARG A 284 17.46 -4.61 -7.87
CA ARG A 284 17.61 -3.25 -7.35
C ARG A 284 18.25 -3.19 -5.96
N MET A 285 18.02 -4.18 -5.10
CA MET A 285 18.49 -4.21 -3.71
C MET A 285 19.96 -3.87 -3.50
N PRO A 286 20.93 -4.33 -4.33
CA PRO A 286 22.35 -4.00 -4.13
C PRO A 286 22.65 -2.49 -4.17
N ALA A 287 21.84 -1.71 -4.89
CA ALA A 287 22.00 -0.27 -5.00
C ALA A 287 21.23 0.53 -3.94
N MET A 288 20.39 -0.14 -3.12
CA MET A 288 19.59 0.52 -2.09
C MET A 288 20.41 0.75 -0.80
N LYS A 289 20.02 1.76 -0.03
CA LYS A 289 20.52 1.95 1.35
C LYS A 289 20.20 0.74 2.23
N PRO A 290 21.07 0.37 3.20
CA PRO A 290 20.87 -0.85 4.00
C PRO A 290 19.54 -0.91 4.75
N ASP A 291 19.09 0.21 5.33
CA ASP A 291 17.79 0.33 6.00
C ASP A 291 16.61 0.13 5.03
N CYS A 292 16.66 0.74 3.85
CA CYS A 292 15.64 0.58 2.81
C CYS A 292 15.58 -0.85 2.29
N ARG A 293 16.74 -1.49 2.08
CA ARG A 293 16.87 -2.89 1.68
C ARG A 293 16.31 -3.83 2.74
N PHE A 294 16.61 -3.56 4.02
CA PHE A 294 16.07 -4.30 5.16
C PHE A 294 14.53 -4.22 5.18
N ILE A 295 13.97 -3.03 5.06
CA ILE A 295 12.51 -2.80 5.10
C ILE A 295 11.83 -3.55 3.96
N LEU A 296 12.34 -3.45 2.73
CA LEU A 296 11.78 -4.16 1.57
C LEU A 296 11.86 -5.68 1.74
N SER A 297 13.01 -6.19 2.19
CA SER A 297 13.20 -7.61 2.48
C SER A 297 12.24 -8.09 3.56
N LEU A 298 12.07 -7.34 4.65
CA LEU A 298 11.19 -7.71 5.76
C LEU A 298 9.73 -7.78 5.33
N ILE A 299 9.22 -6.76 4.63
CA ILE A 299 7.83 -6.75 4.14
C ILE A 299 7.58 -7.92 3.19
N VAL A 300 8.47 -8.17 2.25
CA VAL A 300 8.34 -9.31 1.31
C VAL A 300 8.30 -10.63 2.09
N ARG A 301 9.22 -10.84 3.05
CA ARG A 301 9.27 -12.04 3.88
C ARG A 301 8.03 -12.25 4.73
N LEU A 302 7.45 -11.18 5.27
CA LEU A 302 6.20 -11.24 6.05
C LEU A 302 5.03 -11.80 5.21
N TYR A 303 4.92 -11.35 3.95
CA TYR A 303 3.86 -11.85 3.06
C TYR A 303 4.17 -13.22 2.45
N GLN A 304 5.44 -13.52 2.19
CA GLN A 304 5.88 -14.87 1.78
C GLN A 304 5.56 -15.91 2.84
N ASP A 305 5.84 -15.59 4.09
CA ASP A 305 5.54 -16.44 5.24
C ASP A 305 4.03 -16.62 5.43
N LEU A 306 3.26 -15.52 5.37
CA LEU A 306 1.80 -15.60 5.45
C LEU A 306 1.24 -16.52 4.36
N LEU A 307 1.65 -16.31 3.10
CA LEU A 307 1.18 -17.11 1.97
C LEU A 307 1.62 -18.57 2.12
N GLY A 308 2.84 -18.83 2.58
CA GLY A 308 3.36 -20.18 2.82
C GLY A 308 2.57 -20.94 3.88
N ARG A 309 2.14 -20.26 4.95
CA ARG A 309 1.29 -20.86 5.99
C ARG A 309 -0.12 -21.14 5.49
N ILE A 310 -0.69 -20.23 4.68
CA ILE A 310 -1.99 -20.48 4.04
C ILE A 310 -1.90 -21.65 3.07
N GLU A 311 -0.79 -21.78 2.34
CA GLU A 311 -0.54 -22.89 1.42
C GLU A 311 -0.41 -24.23 2.14
N ALA A 312 0.25 -24.25 3.32
CA ALA A 312 0.40 -25.44 4.14
C ALA A 312 -0.93 -25.91 4.78
N ASP A 313 -1.78 -25.00 5.23
CA ASP A 313 -3.12 -25.27 5.76
C ASP A 313 -4.10 -24.16 5.37
N PRO A 314 -4.78 -24.28 4.21
CA PRO A 314 -5.75 -23.28 3.78
C PRO A 314 -6.95 -23.10 4.72
N HIS A 315 -7.28 -24.11 5.54
CA HIS A 315 -8.38 -24.03 6.49
C HIS A 315 -8.01 -23.28 7.78
N ALA A 316 -6.72 -23.06 8.04
CA ALA A 316 -6.27 -22.32 9.21
C ALA A 316 -6.81 -20.88 9.22
N VAL A 317 -6.93 -20.23 8.05
CA VAL A 317 -7.47 -18.85 7.95
C VAL A 317 -8.94 -18.78 8.34
N LEU A 318 -9.73 -19.79 8.02
CA LEU A 318 -11.14 -19.87 8.38
C LEU A 318 -11.32 -19.96 9.89
N LYS A 319 -10.33 -20.56 10.58
CA LYS A 319 -10.28 -20.78 12.04
C LYS A 319 -9.53 -19.67 12.77
N GLY A 320 -9.10 -18.61 12.08
CA GLY A 320 -8.33 -17.50 12.66
C GLY A 320 -6.91 -17.87 13.13
N ARG A 321 -6.34 -18.97 12.62
CA ARG A 321 -5.05 -19.55 13.06
C ARG A 321 -3.85 -19.14 12.21
N ALA A 322 -4.03 -18.32 11.18
CA ALA A 322 -2.95 -17.91 10.29
C ALA A 322 -2.04 -16.79 10.87
N LEU A 323 -2.20 -16.46 12.15
CA LEU A 323 -1.44 -15.39 12.80
C LEU A 323 0.00 -15.84 13.13
N GLN A 324 0.93 -14.90 13.01
CA GLN A 324 2.35 -15.09 13.35
C GLN A 324 2.55 -15.06 14.88
N SER A 325 3.41 -15.94 15.39
CA SER A 325 3.91 -15.81 16.77
C SER A 325 5.03 -14.77 16.85
N GLU A 326 5.25 -14.17 18.01
CA GLU A 326 6.34 -13.20 18.22
C GLU A 326 7.72 -13.79 17.92
N SER A 327 7.96 -15.05 18.31
CA SER A 327 9.22 -15.73 18.03
C SER A 327 9.46 -15.95 16.53
N HIS A 328 8.39 -16.19 15.78
CA HIS A 328 8.47 -16.33 14.33
C HIS A 328 8.79 -15.00 13.67
N LEU A 329 8.13 -13.92 14.10
CA LEU A 329 8.42 -12.57 13.63
C LEU A 329 9.86 -12.17 13.88
N ALA A 330 10.41 -12.49 15.07
CA ALA A 330 11.81 -12.24 15.38
C ALA A 330 12.76 -12.96 14.40
N GLY A 331 12.43 -14.20 13.99
CA GLY A 331 13.17 -14.95 12.96
C GLY A 331 13.16 -14.25 11.59
N LEU A 332 12.02 -13.71 11.16
CA LEU A 332 11.90 -12.96 9.89
C LEU A 332 12.73 -11.67 9.92
N ILE A 333 12.69 -10.93 11.04
CA ILE A 333 13.51 -9.73 11.26
C ILE A 333 15.00 -10.08 11.17
N ALA A 334 15.44 -11.14 11.86
CA ALA A 334 16.84 -11.57 11.84
C ALA A 334 17.29 -11.96 10.42
N ALA A 335 16.46 -12.70 9.67
CA ALA A 335 16.77 -13.06 8.30
C ALA A 335 16.85 -11.83 7.37
N ALA A 336 15.94 -10.87 7.49
CA ALA A 336 15.97 -9.63 6.72
C ALA A 336 17.21 -8.78 7.06
N ALA A 337 17.60 -8.74 8.34
CA ALA A 337 18.80 -8.06 8.81
C ALA A 337 20.08 -8.67 8.19
N GLN A 338 20.17 -9.99 8.17
CA GLN A 338 21.30 -10.70 7.56
C GLN A 338 21.41 -10.40 6.05
N ASP A 339 20.29 -10.48 5.31
CA ASP A 339 20.29 -10.25 3.86
C ASP A 339 20.64 -8.81 3.49
N SER A 340 20.23 -7.86 4.31
CA SER A 340 20.43 -6.43 4.04
C SER A 340 21.79 -5.90 4.54
N GLY A 341 22.45 -6.61 5.45
CA GLY A 341 23.60 -6.10 6.18
C GLY A 341 23.25 -4.94 7.12
N PHE A 342 21.97 -4.82 7.53
CA PHE A 342 21.46 -3.80 8.43
C PHE A 342 21.21 -4.38 9.82
N ALA A 343 21.68 -3.71 10.86
CA ALA A 343 21.39 -4.07 12.25
C ALA A 343 20.22 -3.20 12.75
N PRO A 344 18.98 -3.72 12.75
CA PRO A 344 17.86 -2.92 13.19
C PRO A 344 17.97 -2.59 14.68
N PRO A 345 17.70 -1.34 15.10
CA PRO A 345 17.59 -1.02 16.51
C PRO A 345 16.41 -1.77 17.13
N ALA A 346 16.48 -2.05 18.43
CA ALA A 346 15.33 -2.54 19.17
C ALA A 346 14.21 -1.49 19.13
N LEU A 347 13.01 -1.87 18.71
CA LEU A 347 11.84 -0.99 18.66
C LEU A 347 11.16 -0.86 20.02
#